data_c401b7410b837e075421421bfb97a555
#
_entry.id   c401b7410b837e075421421bfb97a555
#
_cell.length_a   1.000
_cell.length_b   1.000
_cell.length_c   1.000
_cell.angle_alpha   90.00
_cell.angle_beta   90.00
_cell.angle_gamma   90.00
#
_symmetry.space_group_name_H-M   'P 1'
#
loop_
_entity.id
_entity.type
_entity.pdbx_description
1 polymer ?
#
loop_
_entity_poly.entity_id
_entity_poly.type
_entity_poly.pdbx_seq_one_letter_code
_entity_poly.pdbx_strand_id
1 'polypeptide(L)'
;MSFWSALFGRRAEPAKSADPVEYKGFIIRAAPYKNNGHYQTAGTIEREVGGVRKEHRFIRADAYAAYDDAVAFTVNKARQIIDLQGDKIFEQTRT
;
A
#
# COMPACT_ATOMS: atom_id res chain seq x y z
N MET A 1 4.69 17.62 9.04
CA MET A 1 3.96 17.57 8.70
C MET A 1 3.48 18.18 7.64
N SER A 2 3.56 19.35 7.54
CA SER A 2 3.08 20.04 6.50
C SER A 2 3.74 19.61 5.22
N PHE A 3 4.93 19.16 5.26
CA PHE A 3 5.60 18.77 4.07
C PHE A 3 4.87 17.60 3.43
N TRP A 4 4.48 16.64 4.19
CA TRP A 4 3.75 15.53 3.71
C TRP A 4 2.40 15.96 3.22
N SER A 5 1.73 16.78 3.93
CA SER A 5 0.43 17.22 3.53
C SER A 5 0.49 17.94 2.22
N ALA A 6 1.45 18.78 2.06
CA ALA A 6 1.53 19.55 0.86
C ALA A 6 1.83 18.63 -0.31
N LEU A 7 2.65 17.66 -0.10
CA LEU A 7 2.99 16.77 -1.15
C LEU A 7 1.80 15.96 -1.60
N PHE A 8 1.07 15.41 -0.70
CA PHE A 8 -0.06 14.65 -1.05
C PHE A 8 -1.17 15.53 -1.57
N GLY A 9 -1.36 16.64 -0.99
CA GLY A 9 -2.43 17.51 -1.41
C GLY A 9 -2.28 17.88 -2.83
N ARG A 10 -1.04 18.08 -3.27
CA ARG A 10 -0.95 18.52 -4.54
C ARG A 10 -1.12 17.44 -5.47
N ARG A 11 -0.95 16.26 -5.17
CA ARG A 11 -1.10 15.29 -6.07
C ARG A 11 -2.46 15.12 -6.38
N ALA A 12 -3.30 15.33 -5.59
CA ALA A 12 -4.68 15.26 -5.88
C ALA A 12 -4.97 14.49 -7.06
N GLU A 13 -4.41 13.55 -7.25
CA GLU A 13 -4.65 12.90 -8.33
C GLU A 13 -5.83 12.24 -8.46
N PRO A 14 -6.23 11.94 -9.37
CA PRO A 14 -7.39 11.40 -9.69
C PRO A 14 -7.48 10.06 -9.12
N ALA A 15 -6.47 9.48 -8.98
CA ALA A 15 -6.57 8.17 -8.51
C ALA A 15 -6.97 8.21 -7.13
N LYS A 16 -7.93 7.51 -6.75
CA LYS A 16 -8.34 7.53 -5.47
C LYS A 16 -7.40 6.72 -4.73
N SER A 17 -6.86 7.07 -3.65
CA SER A 17 -6.07 6.23 -2.85
C SER A 17 -6.65 6.23 -1.49
N ALA A 18 -6.65 5.12 -0.83
CA ALA A 18 -7.23 5.00 0.49
C ALA A 18 -6.30 5.62 1.51
N ASP A 19 -6.82 5.97 2.66
CA ASP A 19 -6.01 6.53 3.70
C ASP A 19 -4.99 5.53 4.18
N PRO A 20 -3.81 5.96 4.53
CA PRO A 20 -2.78 5.05 5.00
C PRO A 20 -3.19 4.37 6.31
N VAL A 21 -2.79 3.16 6.50
CA VAL A 21 -3.10 2.41 7.69
C VAL A 21 -1.80 2.02 8.37
N GLU A 22 -1.67 2.34 9.64
CA GLU A 22 -0.48 1.99 10.34
C GLU A 22 -0.64 0.62 10.97
N TYR A 23 0.32 -0.25 10.86
CA TYR A 23 0.23 -1.58 11.41
C TYR A 23 1.62 -2.05 11.84
N LYS A 24 1.79 -2.24 13.13
CA LYS A 24 3.07 -2.71 13.68
C LYS A 24 4.28 -1.91 13.21
N GLY A 25 4.11 -0.62 13.12
CA GLY A 25 5.22 0.23 12.72
C GLY A 25 5.38 0.38 11.23
N PHE A 26 4.55 -0.26 10.44
CA PHE A 26 4.60 -0.13 9.00
C PHE A 26 3.42 0.72 8.55
N ILE A 27 3.55 1.31 7.40
CA ILE A 27 2.46 2.11 6.83
C ILE A 27 1.99 1.37 5.59
N ILE A 28 0.70 1.05 5.54
CA ILE A 28 0.12 0.35 4.42
C ILE A 28 -0.66 1.34 3.58
N ARG A 29 -0.36 1.43 2.30
CA ARG A 29 -1.11 2.30 1.41
C ARG A 29 -1.77 1.45 0.36
N ALA A 30 -3.08 1.34 0.43
CA ALA A 30 -3.81 0.54 -0.52
C ALA A 30 -4.09 1.40 -1.74
N ALA A 31 -3.79 0.91 -2.90
CA ALA A 31 -3.99 1.65 -4.12
C ALA A 31 -4.47 0.75 -5.25
N PRO A 32 -5.66 0.19 -5.12
CA PRO A 32 -6.19 -0.67 -6.17
C PRO A 32 -6.41 0.14 -7.43
N TYR A 33 -6.24 -0.45 -8.57
CA TYR A 33 -6.44 0.27 -9.82
C TYR A 33 -7.41 -0.47 -10.72
N LYS A 34 -8.08 0.27 -11.57
CA LYS A 34 -9.06 -0.31 -12.42
C LYS A 34 -8.45 -1.13 -13.53
N ASN A 35 -8.99 -2.29 -13.75
CA ASN A 35 -8.46 -3.15 -14.76
C ASN A 35 -9.60 -4.00 -15.30
N ASN A 36 -9.99 -3.79 -16.53
CA ASN A 36 -11.10 -4.53 -17.13
C ASN A 36 -12.39 -4.47 -16.32
N GLY A 37 -12.71 -3.31 -15.83
CA GLY A 37 -13.97 -3.16 -15.10
C GLY A 37 -13.92 -3.57 -13.66
N HIS A 38 -12.78 -4.03 -13.18
CA HIS A 38 -12.67 -4.42 -11.79
C HIS A 38 -11.50 -3.69 -11.17
N TYR A 39 -11.39 -3.72 -9.85
CA TYR A 39 -10.28 -3.08 -9.15
C TYR A 39 -9.30 -4.16 -8.74
N GLN A 40 -8.11 -4.06 -9.33
CA GLN A 40 -7.05 -5.01 -9.04
C GLN A 40 -6.42 -4.67 -7.71
N THR A 41 -6.14 -5.65 -6.88
CA THR A 41 -5.56 -5.43 -5.57
C THR A 41 -4.11 -5.03 -5.71
N ALA A 42 -3.76 -3.92 -5.13
CA ALA A 42 -2.39 -3.43 -5.18
C ALA A 42 -2.15 -2.46 -4.04
N GLY A 43 -0.93 -2.34 -3.61
CA GLY A 43 -0.60 -1.43 -2.54
C GLY A 43 0.87 -1.39 -2.25
N THR A 44 1.24 -0.64 -1.23
CA THR A 44 2.62 -0.46 -0.84
C THR A 44 2.73 -0.58 0.67
N ILE A 45 3.81 -1.16 1.14
CA ILE A 45 4.09 -1.24 2.57
C ILE A 45 5.37 -0.44 2.76
N GLU A 46 5.35 0.53 3.66
CA GLU A 46 6.48 1.39 3.89
C GLU A 46 6.92 1.38 5.32
N ARG A 47 8.18 1.63 5.56
CA ARG A 47 8.68 1.75 6.91
C ARG A 47 10.02 2.44 6.87
N GLU A 48 10.31 3.22 7.90
CA GLU A 48 11.59 3.89 7.99
C GLU A 48 12.49 2.99 8.80
N VAL A 49 13.61 2.58 8.26
CA VAL A 49 14.52 1.71 8.94
C VAL A 49 15.89 2.36 8.93
N GLY A 50 16.40 2.65 10.10
CA GLY A 50 17.70 3.29 10.21
C GLY A 50 17.76 4.64 9.52
N GLY A 51 16.71 5.38 9.58
CA GLY A 51 16.66 6.67 8.95
C GLY A 51 16.40 6.65 7.45
N VAL A 52 16.21 5.48 6.90
CA VAL A 52 15.95 5.36 5.47
C VAL A 52 14.57 4.82 5.24
N ARG A 53 13.81 5.48 4.37
CA ARG A 53 12.48 5.02 4.09
C ARG A 53 12.53 3.88 3.12
N LYS A 54 11.95 2.77 3.49
CA LYS A 54 11.92 1.60 2.63
C LYS A 54 10.50 1.34 2.17
N GLU A 55 10.37 0.78 0.99
CA GLU A 55 9.08 0.60 0.41
C GLU A 55 8.99 -0.70 -0.35
N HIS A 56 7.88 -1.41 -0.20
CA HIS A 56 7.67 -2.68 -0.90
C HIS A 56 6.33 -2.58 -1.59
N ARG A 57 6.30 -2.70 -2.94
CA ARG A 57 5.08 -2.61 -3.66
C ARG A 57 4.59 -3.99 -3.96
N PHE A 58 3.35 -4.24 -3.86
CA PHE A 58 2.79 -5.55 -4.16
C PHE A 58 1.52 -5.45 -4.98
N ILE A 59 1.30 -6.43 -5.84
CA ILE A 59 0.13 -6.50 -6.67
C ILE A 59 -0.34 -7.93 -6.60
N ARG A 60 -1.63 -8.13 -6.35
CA ARG A 60 -2.17 -9.48 -6.23
C ARG A 60 -3.09 -9.75 -7.43
N ALA A 61 -3.32 -11.00 -7.70
CA ALA A 61 -4.18 -11.37 -8.80
C ALA A 61 -5.65 -11.12 -8.52
N ASP A 62 -6.00 -10.96 -7.27
CA ASP A 62 -7.41 -10.78 -6.92
C ASP A 62 -7.95 -9.45 -7.40
N ALA A 63 -9.16 -9.44 -7.85
CA ALA A 63 -9.80 -8.23 -8.30
C ALA A 63 -11.22 -8.20 -7.80
N TYR A 64 -11.74 -7.01 -7.53
CA TYR A 64 -13.08 -6.87 -6.99
C TYR A 64 -13.86 -5.83 -7.77
N ALA A 65 -15.16 -5.99 -7.81
CA ALA A 65 -15.98 -5.04 -8.53
C ALA A 65 -16.05 -3.71 -7.80
N ALA A 66 -15.97 -3.73 -6.49
CA ALA A 66 -16.06 -2.51 -5.71
C ALA A 66 -14.71 -2.05 -5.21
N TYR A 67 -14.46 -0.76 -5.31
CA TYR A 67 -13.20 -0.19 -4.86
C TYR A 67 -12.96 -0.48 -3.38
N ASP A 68 -13.99 -0.29 -2.55
CA ASP A 68 -13.82 -0.49 -1.12
C ASP A 68 -13.46 -1.92 -0.76
N ASP A 69 -13.97 -2.87 -1.50
CA ASP A 69 -13.64 -4.26 -1.23
C ASP A 69 -12.19 -4.52 -1.59
N ALA A 70 -11.72 -3.92 -2.67
CA ALA A 70 -10.34 -4.09 -3.06
C ALA A 70 -9.41 -3.46 -2.03
N VAL A 71 -9.81 -2.33 -1.46
CA VAL A 71 -9.02 -1.68 -0.45
C VAL A 71 -8.93 -2.57 0.79
N ALA A 72 -10.07 -3.09 1.23
CA ALA A 72 -10.07 -3.94 2.43
C ALA A 72 -9.20 -5.17 2.26
N PHE A 73 -9.28 -5.78 1.08
CA PHE A 73 -8.50 -6.96 0.84
C PHE A 73 -7.01 -6.61 0.77
N THR A 74 -6.68 -5.47 0.16
CA THR A 74 -5.30 -5.04 0.06
C THR A 74 -4.70 -4.83 1.45
N VAL A 75 -5.43 -4.18 2.34
CA VAL A 75 -4.95 -3.93 3.69
C VAL A 75 -4.76 -5.25 4.43
N ASN A 76 -5.71 -6.18 4.30
CA ASN A 76 -5.57 -7.44 4.97
C ASN A 76 -4.38 -8.23 4.44
N LYS A 77 -4.16 -8.19 3.14
CA LYS A 77 -3.05 -8.90 2.57
C LYS A 77 -1.73 -8.28 3.06
N ALA A 78 -1.68 -6.96 3.15
CA ALA A 78 -0.47 -6.30 3.63
C ALA A 78 -0.18 -6.70 5.07
N ARG A 79 -1.22 -6.81 5.89
CA ARG A 79 -1.02 -7.21 7.27
C ARG A 79 -0.45 -8.62 7.33
N GLN A 80 -0.92 -9.51 6.48
CA GLN A 80 -0.41 -10.86 6.47
C GLN A 80 1.04 -10.88 6.05
N ILE A 81 1.41 -10.08 5.08
CA ILE A 81 2.78 -10.03 4.63
C ILE A 81 3.67 -9.52 5.77
N ILE A 82 3.23 -8.51 6.47
CA ILE A 82 3.98 -7.95 7.57
C ILE A 82 4.14 -8.99 8.69
N ASP A 83 3.06 -9.69 9.00
CA ASP A 83 3.12 -10.67 10.06
C ASP A 83 4.06 -11.83 9.74
N LEU A 84 4.13 -12.19 8.48
CA LEU A 84 4.98 -13.28 8.10
C LEU A 84 6.43 -12.89 7.88
N GLN A 85 6.67 -11.74 7.38
CA GLN A 85 8.01 -11.36 6.99
C GLN A 85 8.65 -10.20 7.73
N GLY A 86 7.86 -9.31 8.26
CA GLY A 86 8.42 -8.14 8.95
C GLY A 86 9.37 -7.40 8.04
N ASP A 87 10.51 -6.99 8.53
CA ASP A 87 11.44 -6.20 7.75
C ASP A 87 12.03 -6.97 6.57
N LYS A 88 11.87 -8.26 6.52
CA LYS A 88 12.40 -9.01 5.42
C LYS A 88 11.67 -8.70 4.15
N ILE A 89 10.53 -8.06 4.24
CA ILE A 89 9.77 -7.66 3.10
C ILE A 89 10.67 -6.87 2.18
N PHE A 90 11.47 -5.97 2.74
CA PHE A 90 12.25 -5.07 1.91
C PHE A 90 13.45 -5.75 1.26
N GLU A 91 13.80 -6.89 1.75
CA GLU A 91 14.91 -7.60 1.17
C GLU A 91 14.54 -8.34 -0.07
N GLN A 92 13.26 -8.68 -0.20
CA GLN A 92 12.83 -9.38 -1.36
C GLN A 92 12.62 -8.57 -2.55
N THR A 93 12.54 -7.31 -2.40
CA THR A 93 12.22 -6.51 -3.52
C THR A 93 13.34 -6.43 -4.47
N ARG A 94 14.54 -6.89 -4.13
CA ARG A 94 15.52 -6.73 -4.97
C ARG A 94 15.61 -7.69 -5.95
N THR A 95 15.17 -8.53 -6.10
CA THR A 95 15.43 -9.41 -7.11
C THR A 95 14.86 -9.12 -8.28
#